data_88f757423e442a59548d3f818b097c44
#
_entry.id   88f757423e442a59548d3f818b097c44
#
_cell.length_a   1.000
_cell.length_b   1.000
_cell.length_c   1.000
_cell.angle_alpha   90.00
_cell.angle_beta   90.00
_cell.angle_gamma   90.00
#
_symmetry.space_group_name_H-M   'P 1'
#
loop_
_entity.id
_entity.type
_entity.pdbx_description
1 polymer ?
#
loop_
_entity_poly.entity_id
_entity_poly.type
_entity_poly.pdbx_seq_one_letter_code
_entity_poly.pdbx_strand_id
1 'polypeptide(L)'
;IILKNKCLFVKNYNPNDIKFDNPENIVILNVSCGNVIIKLLPEVSPNAVKRFKTLIKSGSYDDAAFHRVIEDKLIQAGDLEFGKKENLDYGKVGSGKSGLGTIKSELDGKFKYDKGSVGLARTFELNTEDSQFFIILQDEPLFEGEYTPVGKVLYGLEVLETIKFVPKFHIVPRPDFINTIKMLN
;
A
#
# COMPACT_ATOMS: atom_id res chain seq x y z
N ILE A 1 0.47 21.65 16.44
CA ILE A 1 1.66 21.35 17.26
C ILE A 1 1.91 19.85 17.35
N ILE A 2 0.87 19.01 17.42
CA ILE A 2 1.01 17.54 17.56
C ILE A 2 1.56 16.88 16.27
N LEU A 3 1.28 17.44 15.09
CA LEU A 3 1.70 16.88 13.79
C LEU A 3 3.21 16.94 13.53
N LYS A 4 3.92 17.90 14.09
CA LYS A 4 5.39 18.00 13.93
C LYS A 4 6.18 16.96 14.71
N ASN A 5 5.57 16.36 15.74
CA ASN A 5 6.28 15.43 16.63
C ASN A 5 6.22 13.96 16.18
N LYS A 6 5.26 13.57 15.34
CA LYS A 6 5.12 12.15 14.96
C LYS A 6 6.29 11.60 14.13
N CYS A 7 7.01 12.47 13.43
CA CYS A 7 8.14 12.07 12.58
C CYS A 7 9.52 12.19 13.26
N LEU A 8 9.61 12.77 14.47
CA LEU A 8 10.87 13.13 15.12
C LEU A 8 11.79 11.92 15.40
N PHE A 9 11.21 10.77 15.66
CA PHE A 9 11.96 9.55 16.02
C PHE A 9 11.92 8.49 14.94
N VAL A 10 11.45 8.86 13.74
CA VAL A 10 11.32 7.94 12.62
C VAL A 10 12.57 8.04 11.74
N LYS A 11 13.24 6.91 11.56
CA LYS A 11 14.38 6.83 10.65
C LYS A 11 13.90 7.02 9.20
N ASN A 12 14.50 7.97 8.50
CA ASN A 12 14.27 8.13 7.07
C ASN A 12 15.33 7.37 6.28
N TYR A 13 14.87 6.54 5.34
CA TYR A 13 15.73 5.74 4.47
C TYR A 13 15.89 6.43 3.11
N ASN A 14 17.16 6.66 2.72
CA ASN A 14 17.47 7.12 1.38
C ASN A 14 17.76 5.90 0.49
N PRO A 15 16.95 5.64 -0.54
CA PRO A 15 17.14 4.49 -1.41
C PRO A 15 18.49 4.49 -2.15
N ASN A 16 19.11 5.67 -2.34
CA ASN A 16 20.42 5.78 -2.98
C ASN A 16 21.58 5.24 -2.12
N ASP A 17 21.37 5.11 -0.82
CA ASP A 17 22.36 4.56 0.12
C ASP A 17 22.28 3.04 0.25
N ILE A 18 21.33 2.41 -0.46
CA ILE A 18 21.03 0.97 -0.35
C ILE A 18 21.29 0.31 -1.71
N LYS A 19 22.04 -0.78 -1.69
CA LYS A 19 22.22 -1.64 -2.86
C LYS A 19 21.14 -2.70 -2.92
N PHE A 20 20.46 -2.80 -4.06
CA PHE A 20 19.43 -3.79 -4.32
C PHE A 20 19.86 -4.76 -5.42
N ASP A 21 19.55 -6.05 -5.24
CA ASP A 21 19.88 -7.08 -6.25
C ASP A 21 18.98 -6.97 -7.49
N ASN A 22 17.70 -6.57 -7.30
CA ASN A 22 16.70 -6.45 -8.37
C ASN A 22 16.04 -5.05 -8.31
N PRO A 23 16.75 -3.98 -8.68
CA PRO A 23 16.24 -2.62 -8.55
C PRO A 23 14.97 -2.35 -9.35
N GLU A 24 14.74 -3.11 -10.45
CA GLU A 24 13.52 -3.03 -11.26
C GLU A 24 12.25 -3.51 -10.53
N ASN A 25 12.41 -4.16 -9.38
CA ASN A 25 11.32 -4.60 -8.51
C ASN A 25 11.24 -3.81 -7.20
N ILE A 26 11.97 -2.72 -7.09
CA ILE A 26 11.96 -1.86 -5.90
C ILE A 26 11.06 -0.66 -6.13
N VAL A 27 10.20 -0.41 -5.15
CA VAL A 27 9.26 0.72 -5.10
C VAL A 27 9.60 1.59 -3.91
N ILE A 28 9.60 2.89 -4.13
CA ILE A 28 9.76 3.92 -3.10
C ILE A 28 8.41 4.58 -2.88
N LEU A 29 7.80 4.30 -1.74
CA LEU A 29 6.57 4.94 -1.26
C LEU A 29 6.98 6.08 -0.33
N ASN A 30 6.71 7.31 -0.73
CA ASN A 30 6.98 8.48 0.10
C ASN A 30 5.70 8.96 0.76
N VAL A 31 5.76 9.13 2.06
CA VAL A 31 4.68 9.66 2.90
C VAL A 31 5.24 10.75 3.83
N SER A 32 4.38 11.38 4.63
CA SER A 32 4.76 12.56 5.44
C SER A 32 6.03 12.38 6.29
N CYS A 33 6.25 11.19 6.86
CA CYS A 33 7.38 10.95 7.76
C CYS A 33 8.60 10.28 7.07
N GLY A 34 8.56 10.04 5.77
CA GLY A 34 9.70 9.52 5.05
C GLY A 34 9.39 8.45 4.02
N ASN A 35 10.40 7.70 3.65
CA ASN A 35 10.33 6.68 2.62
C ASN A 35 10.06 5.29 3.20
N VAL A 36 9.23 4.55 2.49
CA VAL A 36 9.02 3.12 2.67
C VAL A 36 9.53 2.42 1.41
N ILE A 37 10.40 1.46 1.58
CA ILE A 37 11.01 0.73 0.47
C ILE A 37 10.38 -0.65 0.40
N ILE A 38 9.75 -0.96 -0.73
CA ILE A 38 8.99 -2.17 -0.97
C ILE A 38 9.66 -2.97 -2.10
N LYS A 39 9.88 -4.27 -1.87
CA LYS A 39 10.26 -5.22 -2.91
C LYS A 39 9.00 -5.87 -3.47
N LEU A 40 8.80 -5.76 -4.78
CA LEU A 40 7.75 -6.48 -5.50
C LEU A 40 8.17 -7.92 -5.79
N LEU A 41 7.18 -8.82 -5.88
CA LEU A 41 7.36 -10.27 -6.02
C LEU A 41 6.69 -10.80 -7.30
N PRO A 42 7.23 -10.48 -8.50
CA PRO A 42 6.63 -10.92 -9.77
C PRO A 42 6.65 -12.44 -9.94
N GLU A 43 7.54 -13.13 -9.24
CA GLU A 43 7.60 -14.60 -9.22
C GLU A 43 6.41 -15.25 -8.48
N VAL A 44 5.77 -14.51 -7.57
CA VAL A 44 4.60 -14.97 -6.81
C VAL A 44 3.30 -14.57 -7.50
N SER A 45 3.20 -13.32 -7.94
CA SER A 45 1.98 -12.73 -8.49
C SER A 45 2.30 -11.85 -9.71
N PRO A 46 2.62 -12.45 -10.86
CA PRO A 46 3.09 -11.71 -12.04
C PRO A 46 2.08 -10.69 -12.56
N ASN A 47 0.79 -11.02 -12.60
CA ASN A 47 -0.24 -10.12 -13.12
C ASN A 47 -0.55 -8.98 -12.14
N ALA A 48 -0.62 -9.27 -10.85
CA ALA A 48 -0.82 -8.27 -9.82
C ALA A 48 0.35 -7.28 -9.77
N VAL A 49 1.59 -7.78 -9.81
CA VAL A 49 2.78 -6.92 -9.86
C VAL A 49 2.80 -6.08 -11.14
N LYS A 50 2.43 -6.64 -12.29
CA LYS A 50 2.33 -5.89 -13.55
C LYS A 50 1.31 -4.74 -13.44
N ARG A 51 0.11 -5.00 -12.89
CA ARG A 51 -0.91 -3.98 -12.64
C ARG A 51 -0.37 -2.89 -11.72
N PHE A 52 0.23 -3.29 -10.61
CA PHE A 52 0.77 -2.37 -9.61
C PHE A 52 1.86 -1.46 -10.21
N LYS A 53 2.80 -2.03 -10.95
CA LYS A 53 3.83 -1.26 -11.69
C LYS A 53 3.24 -0.30 -12.71
N THR A 54 2.21 -0.71 -13.44
CA THR A 54 1.52 0.15 -14.43
C THR A 54 0.95 1.40 -13.75
N LEU A 55 0.25 1.23 -12.64
CA LEU A 55 -0.34 2.34 -11.90
C LEU A 55 0.71 3.23 -11.22
N ILE A 56 1.81 2.65 -10.74
CA ILE A 56 2.94 3.41 -10.19
C ILE A 56 3.58 4.27 -11.27
N LYS A 57 3.91 3.68 -12.42
CA LYS A 57 4.59 4.39 -13.52
C LYS A 57 3.75 5.50 -14.12
N SER A 58 2.44 5.37 -14.10
CA SER A 58 1.52 6.43 -14.56
C SER A 58 1.30 7.55 -13.52
N GLY A 59 1.86 7.43 -12.31
CA GLY A 59 1.62 8.38 -11.22
C GLY A 59 0.21 8.31 -10.64
N SER A 60 -0.55 7.26 -10.94
CA SER A 60 -1.95 7.15 -10.53
C SER A 60 -2.14 7.12 -9.02
N TYR A 61 -1.18 6.58 -8.28
CA TYR A 61 -1.25 6.48 -6.83
C TYR A 61 -0.86 7.76 -6.08
N ASP A 62 -0.24 8.73 -6.73
CA ASP A 62 0.11 9.98 -6.08
C ASP A 62 -1.16 10.66 -5.55
N ASP A 63 -1.08 11.23 -4.36
CA ASP A 63 -2.21 11.85 -3.65
C ASP A 63 -3.37 10.91 -3.26
N ALA A 64 -3.20 9.60 -3.35
CA ALA A 64 -4.20 8.65 -2.85
C ALA A 64 -4.18 8.59 -1.31
N ALA A 65 -5.38 8.56 -0.72
CA ALA A 65 -5.56 8.50 0.72
C ALA A 65 -5.27 7.10 1.29
N PHE A 66 -4.67 7.07 2.47
CA PHE A 66 -4.77 5.92 3.36
C PHE A 66 -6.14 5.95 4.03
N HIS A 67 -7.15 5.54 3.30
CA HIS A 67 -8.54 5.72 3.68
C HIS A 67 -9.02 4.76 4.77
N ARG A 68 -8.37 3.60 4.91
CA ARG A 68 -8.68 2.60 5.93
C ARG A 68 -7.43 2.22 6.70
N VAL A 69 -7.47 2.38 8.01
CA VAL A 69 -6.38 2.02 8.92
C VAL A 69 -6.97 1.27 10.10
N ILE A 70 -6.47 0.07 10.34
CA ILE A 70 -6.74 -0.72 11.54
C ILE A 70 -5.45 -0.69 12.37
N GLU A 71 -5.54 -0.14 13.58
CA GLU A 71 -4.39 0.07 14.47
C GLU A 71 -3.59 -1.23 14.64
N ASP A 72 -2.27 -1.11 14.51
CA ASP A 72 -1.30 -2.20 14.64
C ASP A 72 -1.56 -3.42 13.73
N LYS A 73 -2.51 -3.33 12.81
CA LYS A 73 -2.89 -4.44 11.93
C LYS A 73 -2.62 -4.17 10.46
N LEU A 74 -3.27 -3.18 9.86
CA LEU A 74 -3.08 -2.88 8.45
C LEU A 74 -3.39 -1.42 8.11
N ILE A 75 -2.81 -0.98 7.01
CA ILE A 75 -3.16 0.26 6.32
C ILE A 75 -3.55 -0.06 4.88
N GLN A 76 -4.55 0.62 4.35
CA GLN A 76 -5.07 0.42 3.01
C GLN A 76 -5.19 1.75 2.26
N ALA A 77 -4.78 1.74 1.00
CA ALA A 77 -4.81 2.87 0.08
C ALA A 77 -5.13 2.42 -1.35
N GLY A 78 -5.10 3.34 -2.30
CA GLY A 78 -5.16 3.00 -3.73
C GLY A 78 -6.56 3.05 -4.33
N ASP A 79 -7.52 3.70 -3.68
CA ASP A 79 -8.76 4.11 -4.35
C ASP A 79 -8.47 5.31 -5.24
N LEU A 80 -8.43 5.09 -6.55
CA LEU A 80 -8.04 6.09 -7.54
C LEU A 80 -9.21 6.96 -8.01
N GLU A 81 -10.42 6.53 -7.76
CA GLU A 81 -11.64 7.21 -8.20
C GLU A 81 -12.18 8.15 -7.13
N PHE A 82 -12.28 7.70 -5.88
CA PHE A 82 -12.88 8.46 -4.78
C PHE A 82 -11.92 8.78 -3.63
N GLY A 83 -10.68 8.33 -3.72
CA GLY A 83 -9.69 8.45 -2.65
C GLY A 83 -8.56 9.45 -2.91
N LYS A 84 -8.63 10.24 -3.97
CA LYS A 84 -7.59 11.23 -4.28
C LYS A 84 -7.80 12.51 -3.48
N LYS A 85 -6.71 13.17 -3.10
CA LYS A 85 -6.72 14.39 -2.27
C LYS A 85 -7.66 15.48 -2.80
N GLU A 86 -7.73 15.65 -4.13
CA GLU A 86 -8.54 16.68 -4.76
C GLU A 86 -10.05 16.39 -4.73
N ASN A 87 -10.43 15.10 -4.70
CA ASN A 87 -11.83 14.68 -4.82
C ASN A 87 -12.20 13.56 -3.85
N LEU A 88 -11.65 13.59 -2.63
CA LEU A 88 -11.94 12.61 -1.60
C LEU A 88 -13.43 12.62 -1.23
N ASP A 89 -14.11 11.54 -1.60
CA ASP A 89 -15.53 11.33 -1.27
C ASP A 89 -15.65 10.30 -0.14
N TYR A 90 -15.92 10.78 1.05
CA TYR A 90 -16.04 9.93 2.25
C TYR A 90 -17.19 8.92 2.19
N GLY A 91 -18.20 9.16 1.35
CA GLY A 91 -19.32 8.24 1.16
C GLY A 91 -19.02 7.09 0.20
N LYS A 92 -17.98 7.22 -0.61
CA LYS A 92 -17.66 6.26 -1.69
C LYS A 92 -16.26 5.68 -1.60
N VAL A 93 -15.32 6.36 -0.93
CA VAL A 93 -13.93 5.90 -0.82
C VAL A 93 -13.86 4.48 -0.26
N GLY A 94 -13.03 3.66 -0.87
CA GLY A 94 -12.96 2.23 -0.64
C GLY A 94 -13.71 1.39 -1.68
N SER A 95 -14.55 2.02 -2.52
CA SER A 95 -15.27 1.35 -3.63
C SER A 95 -14.73 1.68 -5.02
N GLY A 96 -13.83 2.66 -5.12
CA GLY A 96 -13.30 3.15 -6.39
C GLY A 96 -12.38 2.18 -7.11
N LYS A 97 -12.26 2.39 -8.42
CA LYS A 97 -11.54 1.55 -9.37
C LYS A 97 -10.47 2.34 -10.13
N SER A 98 -9.59 1.62 -10.83
CA SER A 98 -8.58 2.23 -11.70
C SER A 98 -9.11 2.64 -13.08
N GLY A 99 -10.21 2.07 -13.52
CA GLY A 99 -10.69 2.15 -14.90
C GLY A 99 -10.04 1.14 -15.85
N LEU A 100 -9.08 0.34 -15.39
CA LEU A 100 -8.39 -0.68 -16.20
C LEU A 100 -9.03 -2.08 -16.12
N GLY A 101 -10.13 -2.22 -15.40
CA GLY A 101 -10.77 -3.50 -15.12
C GLY A 101 -10.11 -4.27 -13.98
N THR A 102 -10.76 -5.33 -13.55
CA THR A 102 -10.25 -6.22 -12.49
C THR A 102 -9.21 -7.20 -13.04
N ILE A 103 -8.42 -7.75 -12.14
CA ILE A 103 -7.46 -8.81 -12.45
C ILE A 103 -7.82 -10.10 -11.68
N LYS A 104 -7.33 -11.23 -12.20
CA LYS A 104 -7.51 -12.53 -11.56
C LYS A 104 -6.71 -12.58 -10.26
N SER A 105 -7.32 -13.14 -9.23
CA SER A 105 -6.64 -13.44 -7.97
C SER A 105 -5.47 -14.42 -8.21
N GLU A 106 -4.31 -14.12 -7.64
CA GLU A 106 -3.11 -14.96 -7.67
C GLU A 106 -2.82 -15.40 -6.23
N LEU A 107 -3.50 -16.48 -5.82
CA LEU A 107 -3.50 -16.97 -4.44
C LEU A 107 -2.41 -18.05 -4.28
N ASP A 108 -1.24 -17.65 -3.80
CA ASP A 108 -0.17 -18.57 -3.43
C ASP A 108 -0.28 -18.93 -1.95
N GLY A 109 -0.79 -20.13 -1.66
CA GLY A 109 -0.90 -20.64 -0.29
C GLY A 109 0.44 -20.90 0.41
N LYS A 110 1.57 -20.75 -0.28
CA LYS A 110 2.91 -20.82 0.30
C LYS A 110 3.44 -19.47 0.75
N PHE A 111 2.87 -18.37 0.23
CA PHE A 111 3.26 -17.03 0.63
C PHE A 111 2.82 -16.77 2.07
N LYS A 112 3.76 -16.32 2.90
CA LYS A 112 3.50 -15.98 4.29
C LYS A 112 3.21 -14.50 4.44
N TYR A 113 2.07 -14.20 5.03
CA TYR A 113 1.67 -12.83 5.36
C TYR A 113 2.28 -12.39 6.69
N ASP A 114 3.62 -12.28 6.71
CA ASP A 114 4.37 -11.72 7.84
C ASP A 114 4.24 -10.19 7.84
N LYS A 115 4.51 -9.56 8.99
CA LYS A 115 4.56 -8.10 9.13
C LYS A 115 5.34 -7.45 7.98
N GLY A 116 4.72 -6.46 7.32
CA GLY A 116 5.29 -5.77 6.17
C GLY A 116 4.88 -6.35 4.81
N SER A 117 4.10 -7.42 4.76
CA SER A 117 3.57 -7.94 3.49
C SER A 117 2.58 -6.96 2.88
N VAL A 118 2.64 -6.82 1.54
CA VAL A 118 1.77 -5.99 0.73
C VAL A 118 0.88 -6.87 -0.11
N GLY A 119 -0.43 -6.68 -0.04
CA GLY A 119 -1.42 -7.42 -0.81
C GLY A 119 -2.41 -6.51 -1.52
N LEU A 120 -3.11 -7.06 -2.52
CA LEU A 120 -4.20 -6.35 -3.17
C LEU A 120 -5.51 -6.56 -2.41
N ALA A 121 -6.23 -5.47 -2.20
CA ALA A 121 -7.58 -5.52 -1.70
C ALA A 121 -8.54 -6.03 -2.79
N ARG A 122 -9.58 -6.71 -2.37
CA ARG A 122 -10.65 -7.20 -3.22
C ARG A 122 -12.00 -7.07 -2.52
N THR A 123 -13.08 -7.24 -3.27
CA THR A 123 -14.40 -7.39 -2.69
C THR A 123 -14.55 -8.78 -2.05
N PHE A 124 -15.74 -9.14 -1.66
CA PHE A 124 -16.04 -10.48 -1.14
C PHE A 124 -15.72 -11.58 -2.17
N GLU A 125 -15.86 -11.25 -3.47
CA GLU A 125 -15.63 -12.19 -4.56
C GLU A 125 -14.17 -12.20 -5.01
N LEU A 126 -13.70 -13.36 -5.45
CA LEU A 126 -12.41 -13.52 -6.11
C LEU A 126 -12.38 -12.82 -7.47
N ASN A 127 -11.19 -12.52 -7.94
CA ASN A 127 -10.94 -11.88 -9.25
C ASN A 127 -11.55 -10.47 -9.35
N THR A 128 -11.60 -9.77 -8.23
CA THR A 128 -12.07 -8.39 -8.14
C THR A 128 -11.00 -7.40 -7.73
N GLU A 129 -9.76 -7.87 -7.62
CA GLU A 129 -8.59 -7.03 -7.38
C GLU A 129 -8.42 -6.01 -8.52
N ASP A 130 -7.98 -4.81 -8.18
CA ASP A 130 -7.72 -3.75 -9.15
C ASP A 130 -6.55 -2.85 -8.70
N SER A 131 -6.84 -1.73 -8.05
CA SER A 131 -5.83 -0.74 -7.65
C SER A 131 -5.60 -0.65 -6.16
N GLN A 132 -6.59 -1.00 -5.34
CA GLN A 132 -6.45 -0.87 -3.90
C GLN A 132 -5.51 -1.94 -3.33
N PHE A 133 -4.64 -1.51 -2.43
CA PHE A 133 -3.66 -2.36 -1.77
C PHE A 133 -3.63 -2.09 -0.26
N PHE A 134 -3.13 -3.06 0.47
CA PHE A 134 -2.91 -2.94 1.91
C PHE A 134 -1.48 -3.37 2.27
N ILE A 135 -0.98 -2.83 3.38
CA ILE A 135 0.27 -3.27 4.00
C ILE A 135 -0.07 -3.69 5.41
N ILE A 136 0.32 -4.91 5.79
CA ILE A 136 0.05 -5.41 7.14
C ILE A 136 1.15 -4.99 8.12
N LEU A 137 0.74 -4.67 9.32
CA LEU A 137 1.62 -4.19 10.40
C LEU A 137 1.83 -5.24 11.51
N GLN A 138 1.28 -6.43 11.31
CA GLN A 138 1.50 -7.62 12.15
C GLN A 138 1.37 -8.86 11.26
N ASP A 139 1.75 -10.02 11.77
CA ASP A 139 1.58 -11.28 11.05
C ASP A 139 0.08 -11.64 10.94
N GLU A 140 -0.35 -12.01 9.74
CA GLU A 140 -1.75 -12.33 9.42
C GLU A 140 -1.87 -13.68 8.69
N PRO A 141 -1.70 -14.80 9.38
CA PRO A 141 -1.73 -16.13 8.74
C PRO A 141 -3.09 -16.44 8.08
N LEU A 142 -4.18 -15.78 8.49
CA LEU A 142 -5.49 -15.94 7.87
C LEU A 142 -5.59 -15.31 6.48
N PHE A 143 -4.60 -14.51 6.06
CA PHE A 143 -4.54 -13.92 4.72
C PHE A 143 -3.85 -14.84 3.70
N GLU A 144 -3.16 -15.87 4.18
CA GLU A 144 -2.45 -16.83 3.34
C GLU A 144 -3.44 -17.59 2.46
N GLY A 145 -3.24 -17.54 1.12
CA GLY A 145 -4.15 -18.14 0.16
C GLY A 145 -5.49 -17.42 -0.03
N GLU A 146 -5.72 -16.31 0.68
CA GLU A 146 -6.96 -15.53 0.60
C GLU A 146 -6.79 -14.20 -0.15
N TYR A 147 -5.61 -13.60 -0.08
CA TYR A 147 -5.29 -12.34 -0.75
C TYR A 147 -4.09 -12.48 -1.66
N THR A 148 -4.14 -11.80 -2.81
CA THR A 148 -3.06 -11.76 -3.78
C THR A 148 -1.90 -10.93 -3.25
N PRO A 149 -0.72 -11.52 -2.97
CA PRO A 149 0.44 -10.78 -2.50
C PRO A 149 1.13 -10.06 -3.66
N VAL A 150 1.67 -8.87 -3.43
CA VAL A 150 2.42 -8.11 -4.45
C VAL A 150 3.83 -7.78 -4.01
N GLY A 151 4.12 -7.76 -2.72
CA GLY A 151 5.44 -7.36 -2.24
C GLY A 151 5.63 -7.48 -0.75
N LYS A 152 6.82 -7.06 -0.32
CA LYS A 152 7.18 -6.93 1.09
C LYS A 152 7.93 -5.63 1.34
N VAL A 153 7.65 -4.99 2.46
CA VAL A 153 8.42 -3.84 2.96
C VAL A 153 9.79 -4.33 3.39
N LEU A 154 10.83 -3.73 2.82
CA LEU A 154 12.22 -3.97 3.22
C LEU A 154 12.67 -2.99 4.29
N TYR A 155 12.29 -1.71 4.17
CA TYR A 155 12.65 -0.63 5.08
C TYR A 155 11.48 0.33 5.25
N GLY A 156 11.33 0.91 6.44
CA GLY A 156 10.37 1.96 6.70
C GLY A 156 9.05 1.51 7.32
N LEU A 157 8.98 0.34 7.94
CA LEU A 157 7.78 -0.07 8.70
C LEU A 157 7.40 0.95 9.77
N GLU A 158 8.39 1.52 10.46
CA GLU A 158 8.19 2.58 11.46
C GLU A 158 7.59 3.86 10.85
N VAL A 159 7.85 4.13 9.58
CA VAL A 159 7.21 5.24 8.85
C VAL A 159 5.72 4.95 8.66
N LEU A 160 5.35 3.72 8.32
CA LEU A 160 3.96 3.31 8.15
C LEU A 160 3.17 3.35 9.46
N GLU A 161 3.81 3.08 10.58
CA GLU A 161 3.21 3.17 11.92
C GLU A 161 2.82 4.61 12.32
N THR A 162 3.32 5.62 11.60
CA THR A 162 2.93 7.03 11.78
C THR A 162 1.66 7.41 11.02
N ILE A 163 1.16 6.57 10.12
CA ILE A 163 -0.05 6.83 9.34
C ILE A 163 -1.24 6.95 10.29
N LYS A 164 -2.05 7.98 10.07
CA LYS A 164 -3.15 8.35 10.94
C LYS A 164 -4.18 7.24 11.10
N PHE A 165 -4.41 6.85 12.33
CA PHE A 165 -5.49 6.00 12.78
C PHE A 165 -6.50 6.82 13.60
N VAL A 166 -7.78 6.54 13.43
CA VAL A 166 -8.85 7.12 14.26
C VAL A 166 -9.77 6.00 14.73
N PRO A 167 -9.84 5.74 16.04
CA PRO A 167 -10.68 4.68 16.60
C PRO A 167 -12.15 4.81 16.16
N LYS A 168 -12.81 3.68 15.94
CA LYS A 168 -14.23 3.56 15.58
C LYS A 168 -14.61 4.07 14.19
N PHE A 169 -13.68 4.59 13.39
CA PHE A 169 -13.95 4.98 12.01
C PHE A 169 -13.45 3.91 11.05
N HIS A 170 -14.33 3.39 10.20
CA HIS A 170 -13.97 2.50 9.11
C HIS A 170 -13.19 3.26 8.02
N ILE A 171 -13.64 4.46 7.69
CA ILE A 171 -12.93 5.40 6.82
C ILE A 171 -12.29 6.48 7.70
N VAL A 172 -10.98 6.67 7.55
CA VAL A 172 -10.21 7.63 8.36
C VAL A 172 -10.60 9.06 8.00
N PRO A 173 -11.13 9.85 8.93
CA PRO A 173 -11.41 11.27 8.68
C PRO A 173 -10.10 12.06 8.56
N ARG A 174 -9.99 12.89 7.54
CA ARG A 174 -8.77 13.65 7.21
C ARG A 174 -7.53 12.74 7.18
N PRO A 175 -7.50 11.77 6.27
CA PRO A 175 -6.44 10.76 6.22
C PRO A 175 -5.09 11.37 5.85
N ASP A 176 -4.02 10.63 6.12
CA ASP A 176 -2.74 10.86 5.46
C ASP A 176 -2.84 10.41 3.98
N PHE A 177 -2.02 11.00 3.13
CA PHE A 177 -1.97 10.70 1.69
C PHE A 177 -0.60 10.16 1.28
N ILE A 178 -0.58 9.41 0.20
CA ILE A 178 0.66 9.11 -0.51
C ILE A 178 1.15 10.43 -1.13
N ASN A 179 2.38 10.86 -0.81
CA ASN A 179 2.98 11.98 -1.51
C ASN A 179 3.36 11.54 -2.94
N THR A 180 4.19 10.52 -3.03
CA THR A 180 4.58 9.89 -4.29
C THR A 180 4.82 8.41 -4.09
N ILE A 181 4.63 7.63 -5.14
CA ILE A 181 5.07 6.25 -5.22
C ILE A 181 5.76 6.04 -6.57
N LYS A 182 6.98 5.55 -6.57
CA LYS A 182 7.81 5.45 -7.77
C LYS A 182 8.57 4.15 -7.80
N MET A 183 8.83 3.64 -9.00
CA MET A 183 9.84 2.62 -9.20
C MET A 183 11.21 3.23 -8.92
N LEU A 184 12.15 2.42 -8.41
CA LEU A 184 13.53 2.87 -8.20
C LEU A 184 14.24 3.17 -9.53
N ASN A 185 13.90 2.42 -10.59
CA ASN A 185 14.39 2.59 -11.95
C ASN A 185 13.25 2.60 -12.97
#